data_29755584a9bc387880e1dd3c56e0af19
#
_entry.id   29755584a9bc387880e1dd3c56e0af19
#
_cell.length_a   1.000
_cell.length_b   1.000
_cell.length_c   1.000
_cell.angle_alpha   90.00
_cell.angle_beta   90.00
_cell.angle_gamma   90.00
#
_symmetry.space_group_name_H-M   'P 1'
#
loop_
_entity.id
_entity.type
_entity.pdbx_description
1 polymer ?
#
loop_
_entity_poly.entity_id
_entity_poly.type
_entity_poly.pdbx_seq_one_letter_code
_entity_poly.pdbx_strand_id
1 'polypeptide(L)'
;MSLCNTPQALHAAIRILVLSPYLLVDCEGRDIGTEGGALSIVSVGTHDASYVFLVDCLSLSPQDLAPLLQLLASPAIQKVFWDGRLDAVELRRTLGVSICRPCDLQIVDITSRKARGDLNNRKWVHIPWHPLHHVQHMDISGVHALTGLKSAPRVHGVTNLISSAHVVHLRIPLTDRPNLTPLPIDRHQCGATGRP
;
A
#
# COMPACT_ATOMS: atom_id res chain seq x y z
N MET A 1 4.54 2.44 -17.52
CA MET A 1 5.27 2.39 -16.23
C MET A 1 6.55 3.16 -16.39
N SER A 2 6.92 4.05 -15.45
CA SER A 2 8.08 4.94 -15.54
C SER A 2 8.82 4.99 -14.20
N LEU A 3 10.15 4.92 -14.22
CA LEU A 3 11.00 5.07 -13.04
C LEU A 3 11.24 6.55 -12.75
N CYS A 4 11.05 6.95 -11.48
CA CYS A 4 11.33 8.27 -10.95
C CYS A 4 12.53 8.19 -9.99
N ASN A 5 13.74 8.28 -10.53
CA ASN A 5 15.01 8.28 -9.79
C ASN A 5 15.70 9.65 -9.84
N THR A 6 15.04 10.68 -10.36
CA THR A 6 15.48 12.08 -10.36
C THR A 6 14.35 13.00 -9.92
N PRO A 7 14.67 14.19 -9.33
CA PRO A 7 13.65 15.16 -8.94
C PRO A 7 12.75 15.60 -10.09
N GLN A 8 13.31 15.78 -11.29
CA GLN A 8 12.59 16.19 -12.50
C GLN A 8 11.56 15.14 -12.91
N ALA A 9 11.94 13.84 -12.89
CA ALA A 9 11.03 12.74 -13.21
C ALA A 9 9.90 12.65 -12.19
N LEU A 10 10.20 12.82 -10.88
CA LEU A 10 9.20 12.84 -9.84
C LEU A 10 8.24 14.03 -9.99
N HIS A 11 8.74 15.24 -10.24
CA HIS A 11 7.88 16.40 -10.48
C HIS A 11 6.97 16.22 -11.70
N ALA A 12 7.45 15.59 -12.78
CA ALA A 12 6.63 15.26 -13.94
C ALA A 12 5.52 14.26 -13.58
N ALA A 13 5.84 13.23 -12.77
CA ALA A 13 4.88 12.26 -12.28
C ALA A 13 3.80 12.90 -11.40
N ILE A 14 4.20 13.75 -10.44
CA ILE A 14 3.26 14.44 -9.53
C ILE A 14 2.24 15.28 -10.32
N ARG A 15 2.65 15.98 -11.38
CA ARG A 15 1.72 16.77 -12.21
C ARG A 15 0.62 15.92 -12.86
N ILE A 16 0.89 14.65 -13.12
CA ILE A 16 -0.10 13.70 -13.66
C ILE A 16 -0.95 13.15 -12.52
N LEU A 17 -0.32 12.74 -11.43
CA LEU A 17 -0.98 12.07 -10.31
C LEU A 17 -2.00 12.98 -9.60
N VAL A 18 -1.74 14.28 -9.48
CA VAL A 18 -2.68 15.23 -8.83
C VAL A 18 -4.00 15.39 -9.59
N LEU A 19 -4.06 15.00 -10.86
CA LEU A 19 -5.27 15.06 -11.67
C LEU A 19 -6.14 13.80 -11.51
N SER A 20 -5.63 12.77 -10.84
CA SER A 20 -6.36 11.52 -10.64
C SER A 20 -7.32 11.63 -9.45
N PRO A 21 -8.57 11.14 -9.56
CA PRO A 21 -9.56 11.18 -8.47
C PRO A 21 -9.13 10.34 -7.25
N TYR A 22 -8.35 9.29 -7.47
CA TYR A 22 -7.67 8.51 -6.45
C TYR A 22 -6.38 7.91 -6.99
N LEU A 23 -5.50 7.50 -6.10
CA LEU A 23 -4.20 6.92 -6.44
C LEU A 23 -4.15 5.46 -6.00
N LEU A 24 -3.56 4.63 -6.83
CA LEU A 24 -3.17 3.26 -6.48
C LEU A 24 -1.77 3.32 -5.88
N VAL A 25 -1.58 2.79 -4.68
CA VAL A 25 -0.30 2.91 -3.96
C VAL A 25 0.14 1.54 -3.44
N ASP A 26 1.41 1.26 -3.59
CA ASP A 26 2.06 0.05 -3.11
C ASP A 26 3.52 0.35 -2.77
N CYS A 27 4.11 -0.37 -1.81
CA CYS A 27 5.48 -0.19 -1.37
C CYS A 27 6.30 -1.45 -1.56
N GLU A 28 7.53 -1.29 -2.03
CA GLU A 28 8.48 -2.37 -2.21
C GLU A 28 9.77 -2.10 -1.43
N GLY A 29 10.30 -3.15 -0.80
CA GLY A 29 11.52 -3.03 -0.02
C GLY A 29 11.85 -4.32 0.72
N ARG A 30 12.83 -4.24 1.62
CA ARG A 30 13.18 -5.36 2.48
C ARG A 30 12.33 -5.29 3.76
N ASP A 31 11.68 -6.39 4.11
CA ASP A 31 10.93 -6.56 5.37
C ASP A 31 10.01 -5.38 5.69
N ILE A 32 9.23 -4.93 4.71
CA ILE A 32 8.32 -3.79 4.79
C ILE A 32 7.45 -3.85 6.05
N GLY A 33 7.40 -2.75 6.79
CA GLY A 33 6.59 -2.58 7.99
C GLY A 33 7.12 -3.26 9.24
N THR A 34 8.29 -3.93 9.17
CA THR A 34 8.93 -4.58 10.33
C THR A 34 10.07 -3.73 10.89
N GLU A 35 10.52 -4.03 12.13
CA GLU A 35 11.71 -3.44 12.69
C GLU A 35 12.93 -3.82 11.84
N GLY A 36 13.73 -2.84 11.42
CA GLY A 36 14.87 -3.04 10.50
C GLY A 36 14.50 -3.19 9.04
N GLY A 37 13.21 -3.11 8.67
CA GLY A 37 12.78 -3.03 7.29
C GLY A 37 13.29 -1.78 6.58
N ALA A 38 13.31 -1.79 5.25
CA ALA A 38 13.80 -0.67 4.44
C ALA A 38 12.97 -0.50 3.17
N LEU A 39 12.42 0.71 3.01
CA LEU A 39 11.70 1.11 1.81
C LEU A 39 12.68 1.33 0.65
N SER A 40 12.36 0.77 -0.49
CA SER A 40 13.15 0.97 -1.72
C SER A 40 12.36 1.75 -2.77
N ILE A 41 11.13 1.35 -3.02
CA ILE A 41 10.28 1.94 -4.06
C ILE A 41 8.89 2.21 -3.49
N VAL A 42 8.32 3.34 -3.88
CA VAL A 42 6.87 3.60 -3.77
C VAL A 42 6.29 3.58 -5.17
N SER A 43 5.44 2.62 -5.45
CA SER A 43 4.65 2.55 -6.67
C SER A 43 3.41 3.42 -6.52
N VAL A 44 3.20 4.36 -7.45
CA VAL A 44 2.00 5.19 -7.47
C VAL A 44 1.39 5.20 -8.86
N GLY A 45 0.13 4.78 -8.95
CA GLY A 45 -0.62 4.74 -10.20
C GLY A 45 -1.81 5.69 -10.22
N THR A 46 -2.22 6.11 -11.42
CA THR A 46 -3.51 6.76 -11.63
C THR A 46 -4.67 5.77 -11.46
N HIS A 47 -5.87 6.28 -11.22
CA HIS A 47 -7.08 5.48 -10.96
C HIS A 47 -7.38 4.40 -12.02
N ASP A 48 -7.01 4.66 -13.27
CA ASP A 48 -7.22 3.78 -14.44
C ASP A 48 -5.97 2.96 -14.78
N ALA A 49 -4.89 3.09 -13.97
CA ALA A 49 -3.59 2.48 -14.21
C ALA A 49 -2.94 2.85 -15.55
N SER A 50 -3.41 3.90 -16.25
CA SER A 50 -2.80 4.38 -17.49
C SER A 50 -1.37 4.86 -17.26
N TYR A 51 -1.10 5.40 -16.07
CA TYR A 51 0.24 5.79 -15.62
C TYR A 51 0.55 5.10 -14.31
N VAL A 52 1.72 4.48 -14.26
CA VAL A 52 2.31 3.92 -13.03
C VAL A 52 3.73 4.42 -12.91
N PHE A 53 4.05 5.05 -11.79
CA PHE A 53 5.35 5.61 -11.47
C PHE A 53 5.99 4.81 -10.34
N LEU A 54 7.23 4.39 -10.54
CA LEU A 54 8.07 3.74 -9.54
C LEU A 54 9.01 4.80 -8.97
N VAL A 55 8.72 5.29 -7.77
CA VAL A 55 9.55 6.31 -7.12
C VAL A 55 10.66 5.61 -6.36
N ASP A 56 11.89 5.82 -6.79
CA ASP A 56 13.10 5.26 -6.17
C ASP A 56 13.49 6.09 -4.94
N CYS A 57 13.08 5.59 -3.77
CA CYS A 57 13.38 6.24 -2.48
C CYS A 57 14.85 6.12 -2.07
N LEU A 58 15.66 5.31 -2.75
CA LEU A 58 17.08 5.17 -2.49
C LEU A 58 17.90 6.23 -3.22
N SER A 59 17.44 6.63 -4.40
CA SER A 59 18.13 7.60 -5.28
C SER A 59 17.74 9.05 -4.97
N LEU A 60 16.56 9.27 -4.39
CA LEU A 60 16.02 10.60 -4.11
C LEU A 60 16.29 11.03 -2.66
N SER A 61 16.68 12.30 -2.47
CA SER A 61 16.82 12.87 -1.13
C SER A 61 15.44 13.08 -0.46
N PRO A 62 15.38 13.22 0.88
CA PRO A 62 14.13 13.56 1.56
C PRO A 62 13.46 14.84 1.05
N GLN A 63 14.26 15.83 0.63
CA GLN A 63 13.77 17.08 0.04
C GLN A 63 13.15 16.84 -1.34
N ASP A 64 13.76 15.99 -2.14
CA ASP A 64 13.22 15.63 -3.46
C ASP A 64 11.91 14.84 -3.35
N LEU A 65 11.76 14.02 -2.30
CA LEU A 65 10.54 13.25 -2.03
C LEU A 65 9.39 14.11 -1.50
N ALA A 66 9.62 15.34 -1.05
CA ALA A 66 8.60 16.19 -0.43
C ALA A 66 7.30 16.33 -1.24
N PRO A 67 7.30 16.47 -2.59
CA PRO A 67 6.07 16.51 -3.38
C PRO A 67 5.25 15.22 -3.32
N LEU A 68 5.91 14.05 -3.28
CA LEU A 68 5.24 12.76 -3.09
C LEU A 68 4.62 12.69 -1.69
N LEU A 69 5.37 13.08 -0.65
CA LEU A 69 4.88 13.04 0.73
C LEU A 69 3.67 13.95 0.93
N GLN A 70 3.67 15.14 0.33
CA GLN A 70 2.52 16.06 0.32
C GLN A 70 1.31 15.43 -0.38
N LEU A 71 1.52 14.74 -1.50
CA LEU A 71 0.47 14.05 -2.24
C LEU A 71 -0.14 12.91 -1.40
N LEU A 72 0.70 12.10 -0.73
CA LEU A 72 0.25 11.01 0.13
C LEU A 72 -0.48 11.52 1.38
N ALA A 73 -0.06 12.65 1.95
CA ALA A 73 -0.70 13.29 3.09
C ALA A 73 -1.93 14.12 2.71
N SER A 74 -2.18 14.39 1.43
CA SER A 74 -3.30 15.24 0.99
C SER A 74 -4.65 14.62 1.33
N PRO A 75 -5.57 15.34 2.00
CA PRO A 75 -6.93 14.89 2.23
C PRO A 75 -7.82 15.01 0.98
N ALA A 76 -7.37 15.70 -0.08
CA ALA A 76 -8.15 15.90 -1.30
C ALA A 76 -8.24 14.61 -2.16
N ILE A 77 -7.19 13.78 -2.13
CA ILE A 77 -7.07 12.61 -3.00
C ILE A 77 -7.10 11.33 -2.13
N GLN A 78 -7.92 10.36 -2.51
CA GLN A 78 -7.94 9.05 -1.85
C GLN A 78 -6.75 8.19 -2.30
N LYS A 79 -6.15 7.44 -1.38
CA LYS A 79 -5.09 6.48 -1.65
C LYS A 79 -5.63 5.08 -1.46
N VAL A 80 -5.52 4.27 -2.50
CA VAL A 80 -6.06 2.91 -2.58
C VAL A 80 -4.92 1.92 -2.51
N PHE A 81 -5.02 1.00 -1.58
CA PHE A 81 -4.04 -0.07 -1.31
C PHE A 81 -4.68 -1.44 -1.45
N TRP A 82 -3.85 -2.45 -1.57
CA TRP A 82 -4.23 -3.83 -1.29
C TRP A 82 -3.39 -4.34 -0.11
N ASP A 83 -4.01 -4.54 1.06
CA ASP A 83 -3.33 -4.88 2.33
C ASP A 83 -2.27 -3.84 2.73
N GLY A 84 -2.61 -2.57 2.63
CA GLY A 84 -1.70 -1.43 2.82
C GLY A 84 -1.25 -1.17 4.26
N ARG A 85 -1.46 -2.10 5.19
CA ARG A 85 -1.13 -1.91 6.62
C ARG A 85 0.36 -1.78 6.84
N LEU A 86 1.15 -2.66 6.23
CA LEU A 86 2.61 -2.65 6.35
C LEU A 86 3.21 -1.48 5.57
N ASP A 87 2.63 -1.12 4.43
CA ASP A 87 3.01 0.07 3.65
C ASP A 87 2.85 1.34 4.47
N ALA A 88 1.69 1.50 5.15
CA ALA A 88 1.42 2.67 5.98
C ALA A 88 2.40 2.78 7.16
N VAL A 89 2.76 1.66 7.78
CA VAL A 89 3.77 1.60 8.86
C VAL A 89 5.14 1.99 8.31
N GLU A 90 5.53 1.44 7.17
CA GLU A 90 6.83 1.72 6.55
C GLU A 90 6.96 3.17 6.11
N LEU A 91 5.95 3.71 5.42
CA LEU A 91 5.92 5.12 4.99
C LEU A 91 6.00 6.08 6.19
N ARG A 92 5.29 5.74 7.27
CA ARG A 92 5.35 6.53 8.50
C ARG A 92 6.72 6.49 9.15
N ARG A 93 7.34 5.31 9.23
CA ARG A 93 8.64 5.10 9.89
C ARG A 93 9.79 5.68 9.07
N THR A 94 9.83 5.39 7.77
CA THR A 94 10.97 5.73 6.91
C THR A 94 10.89 7.17 6.39
N LEU A 95 9.70 7.64 6.03
CA LEU A 95 9.50 8.94 5.39
C LEU A 95 8.74 9.95 6.28
N GLY A 96 8.29 9.54 7.47
CA GLY A 96 7.57 10.40 8.40
C GLY A 96 6.13 10.77 7.94
N VAL A 97 5.64 10.22 6.84
CA VAL A 97 4.34 10.59 6.27
C VAL A 97 3.21 9.72 6.84
N SER A 98 2.10 10.37 7.20
CA SER A 98 0.83 9.70 7.51
C SER A 98 -0.08 9.80 6.29
N ILE A 99 -0.59 8.67 5.85
CA ILE A 99 -1.50 8.61 4.71
C ILE A 99 -2.86 9.19 5.11
N CYS A 100 -3.33 10.19 4.36
CA CYS A 100 -4.70 10.69 4.51
C CYS A 100 -5.64 9.99 3.53
N ARG A 101 -6.87 9.69 3.97
CA ARG A 101 -7.92 8.99 3.21
C ARG A 101 -7.44 7.67 2.60
N PRO A 102 -6.85 6.76 3.38
CA PRO A 102 -6.52 5.43 2.88
C PRO A 102 -7.80 4.62 2.62
N CYS A 103 -7.78 3.80 1.57
CA CYS A 103 -8.78 2.79 1.28
C CYS A 103 -8.07 1.47 1.02
N ASP A 104 -8.25 0.51 1.89
CA ASP A 104 -7.67 -0.82 1.73
C ASP A 104 -8.68 -1.75 1.05
N LEU A 105 -8.41 -2.12 -0.20
CA LEU A 105 -9.30 -2.99 -0.98
C LEU A 105 -9.41 -4.40 -0.42
N GLN A 106 -8.45 -4.88 0.37
CA GLN A 106 -8.57 -6.17 1.03
C GLN A 106 -9.67 -6.14 2.10
N ILE A 107 -9.82 -5.02 2.83
CA ILE A 107 -10.92 -4.81 3.77
C ILE A 107 -12.26 -4.67 3.03
N VAL A 108 -12.25 -3.95 1.90
CA VAL A 108 -13.44 -3.81 1.03
C VAL A 108 -13.87 -5.18 0.50
N ASP A 109 -12.92 -6.03 0.07
CA ASP A 109 -13.18 -7.40 -0.37
C ASP A 109 -13.89 -8.22 0.72
N ILE A 110 -13.37 -8.20 1.94
CA ILE A 110 -13.96 -8.91 3.08
C ILE A 110 -15.40 -8.41 3.33
N THR A 111 -15.58 -7.10 3.38
CA THR A 111 -16.87 -6.47 3.64
C THR A 111 -17.90 -6.81 2.56
N SER A 112 -17.49 -6.79 1.31
CA SER A 112 -18.32 -7.14 0.15
C SER A 112 -18.71 -8.62 0.17
N ARG A 113 -17.79 -9.52 0.47
CA ARG A 113 -18.08 -10.96 0.62
C ARG A 113 -19.05 -11.22 1.75
N LYS A 114 -18.87 -10.55 2.90
CA LYS A 114 -19.79 -10.64 4.03
C LYS A 114 -21.21 -10.19 3.63
N ALA A 115 -21.32 -9.07 2.92
CA ALA A 115 -22.62 -8.54 2.48
C ALA A 115 -23.35 -9.48 1.50
N ARG A 116 -22.61 -10.29 0.72
CA ARG A 116 -23.17 -11.31 -0.18
C ARG A 116 -23.45 -12.65 0.50
N GLY A 117 -23.13 -12.80 1.78
CA GLY A 117 -23.28 -14.07 2.48
C GLY A 117 -22.18 -15.10 2.15
N ASP A 118 -21.07 -14.69 1.54
CA ASP A 118 -19.93 -15.55 1.24
C ASP A 118 -19.15 -15.88 2.52
N LEU A 119 -19.72 -16.67 3.40
CA LEU A 119 -19.13 -17.09 4.67
C LEU A 119 -18.09 -18.18 4.42
N ASN A 120 -16.90 -17.80 4.01
CA ASN A 120 -15.81 -18.73 3.75
C ASN A 120 -14.99 -19.05 5.01
N ASN A 121 -15.66 -19.56 6.05
CA ASN A 121 -15.00 -20.04 7.28
C ASN A 121 -14.13 -21.30 7.05
N ARG A 122 -14.19 -21.91 5.87
CA ARG A 122 -13.56 -23.22 5.61
C ARG A 122 -12.08 -23.14 5.20
N LYS A 123 -11.51 -21.96 4.92
CA LYS A 123 -10.12 -21.85 4.42
C LYS A 123 -9.05 -21.80 5.51
N TRP A 124 -9.41 -21.68 6.77
CA TRP A 124 -8.45 -21.68 7.87
C TRP A 124 -7.86 -23.08 8.18
N VAL A 125 -8.46 -24.14 7.66
CA VAL A 125 -8.03 -25.53 7.89
C VAL A 125 -6.69 -25.86 7.21
N HIS A 126 -6.18 -24.98 6.36
CA HIS A 126 -4.93 -25.21 5.60
C HIS A 126 -3.86 -24.15 5.88
N ILE A 127 -3.59 -23.82 7.13
CA ILE A 127 -2.33 -23.17 7.51
C ILE A 127 -1.39 -24.28 7.99
N PRO A 128 -0.46 -24.79 7.15
CA PRO A 128 0.32 -26.00 7.48
C PRO A 128 1.35 -25.79 8.59
N TRP A 129 1.57 -24.56 9.06
CA TRP A 129 2.71 -24.19 9.89
C TRP A 129 2.39 -23.52 11.23
N HIS A 130 1.12 -23.40 11.60
CA HIS A 130 0.80 -23.00 12.96
C HIS A 130 0.49 -24.24 13.81
N PRO A 131 1.06 -24.36 15.02
CA PRO A 131 0.64 -25.36 15.98
C PRO A 131 -0.78 -25.02 16.44
N LEU A 132 -1.77 -25.36 15.60
CA LEU A 132 -3.21 -25.10 15.78
C LEU A 132 -3.84 -25.86 16.97
N HIS A 133 -3.05 -26.56 17.77
CA HIS A 133 -3.52 -27.22 18.97
C HIS A 133 -4.17 -26.27 20.00
N HIS A 134 -3.87 -24.96 19.90
CA HIS A 134 -4.52 -23.95 20.75
C HIS A 134 -5.71 -23.23 20.11
N VAL A 135 -5.95 -23.40 18.81
CA VAL A 135 -7.04 -22.69 18.08
C VAL A 135 -8.37 -23.46 18.13
N GLN A 136 -8.37 -24.72 18.53
CA GLN A 136 -9.58 -25.57 18.55
C GLN A 136 -10.69 -25.06 19.48
N HIS A 137 -10.38 -24.12 20.37
CA HIS A 137 -11.34 -23.53 21.30
C HIS A 137 -11.64 -22.05 21.05
N MET A 138 -11.07 -21.45 19.99
CA MET A 138 -11.37 -20.06 19.65
C MET A 138 -12.65 -20.00 18.81
N ASP A 139 -13.58 -19.16 19.22
CA ASP A 139 -14.70 -18.79 18.36
C ASP A 139 -14.17 -17.96 17.19
N ILE A 140 -14.10 -18.58 16.00
CA ILE A 140 -13.70 -17.95 14.76
C ILE A 140 -14.91 -17.50 13.92
N SER A 141 -16.11 -17.51 14.52
CA SER A 141 -17.30 -17.00 13.85
C SER A 141 -17.08 -15.53 13.49
N GLY A 142 -17.34 -15.18 12.23
CA GLY A 142 -17.12 -13.83 11.73
C GLY A 142 -15.68 -13.50 11.31
N VAL A 143 -14.72 -14.43 11.45
CA VAL A 143 -13.38 -14.28 10.88
C VAL A 143 -13.39 -14.66 9.40
N HIS A 144 -12.91 -13.78 8.54
CA HIS A 144 -12.85 -14.00 7.10
C HIS A 144 -11.42 -14.28 6.64
N ALA A 145 -11.26 -15.28 5.78
CA ALA A 145 -9.97 -15.50 5.11
C ALA A 145 -9.62 -14.31 4.22
N LEU A 146 -8.38 -13.86 4.30
CA LEU A 146 -7.86 -12.83 3.41
C LEU A 146 -7.72 -13.41 2.00
N THR A 147 -8.15 -12.63 1.01
CA THR A 147 -7.99 -12.96 -0.41
C THR A 147 -6.76 -12.23 -0.93
N GLY A 148 -5.86 -12.94 -1.60
CA GLY A 148 -4.74 -12.28 -2.28
C GLY A 148 -5.22 -11.51 -3.52
N LEU A 149 -4.53 -10.43 -3.87
CA LEU A 149 -4.88 -9.56 -5.01
C LEU A 149 -5.10 -10.36 -6.30
N LYS A 150 -4.29 -11.38 -6.57
CA LYS A 150 -4.41 -12.23 -7.76
C LYS A 150 -5.76 -12.96 -7.84
N SER A 151 -6.36 -13.30 -6.70
CA SER A 151 -7.59 -14.09 -6.62
C SER A 151 -8.85 -13.23 -6.46
N ALA A 152 -8.72 -12.03 -5.91
CA ALA A 152 -9.84 -11.14 -5.61
C ALA A 152 -10.72 -10.82 -6.83
N PRO A 153 -10.18 -10.51 -8.02
CA PRO A 153 -11.01 -10.21 -9.18
C PRO A 153 -11.97 -11.34 -9.56
N ARG A 154 -11.53 -12.59 -9.44
CA ARG A 154 -12.41 -13.75 -9.72
C ARG A 154 -13.56 -13.84 -8.74
N VAL A 155 -13.31 -13.53 -7.46
CA VAL A 155 -14.33 -13.56 -6.41
C VAL A 155 -15.39 -12.49 -6.66
N HIS A 156 -15.03 -11.39 -7.34
CA HIS A 156 -15.92 -10.29 -7.69
C HIS A 156 -16.44 -10.36 -9.13
N GLY A 157 -16.26 -11.48 -9.84
CA GLY A 157 -16.75 -11.66 -11.19
C GLY A 157 -16.03 -10.85 -12.27
N VAL A 158 -14.85 -10.31 -11.95
CA VAL A 158 -14.02 -9.58 -12.92
C VAL A 158 -13.24 -10.60 -13.75
N THR A 159 -13.70 -10.89 -14.96
CA THR A 159 -13.14 -11.96 -15.81
C THR A 159 -12.10 -11.47 -16.83
N ASN A 160 -12.11 -10.18 -17.16
CA ASN A 160 -11.24 -9.59 -18.19
C ASN A 160 -10.03 -8.89 -17.58
N LEU A 161 -9.28 -9.58 -16.76
CA LEU A 161 -7.96 -9.08 -16.36
C LEU A 161 -7.01 -9.31 -17.52
N ILE A 162 -6.49 -8.23 -18.06
CA ILE A 162 -5.33 -8.26 -18.96
C ILE A 162 -4.22 -9.00 -18.23
N SER A 163 -3.79 -10.13 -18.77
CA SER A 163 -2.81 -11.05 -18.15
C SER A 163 -1.37 -10.52 -18.26
N SER A 164 -1.16 -9.22 -18.14
CA SER A 164 0.14 -8.56 -18.33
C SER A 164 0.68 -7.85 -17.10
N ALA A 165 0.24 -8.20 -15.90
CA ALA A 165 1.00 -7.83 -14.72
C ALA A 165 2.26 -8.71 -14.66
N HIS A 166 3.28 -8.36 -15.43
CA HIS A 166 4.64 -8.77 -15.14
C HIS A 166 5.01 -8.17 -13.78
N VAL A 167 4.90 -8.97 -12.74
CA VAL A 167 5.55 -8.67 -11.47
C VAL A 167 7.04 -8.72 -11.76
N VAL A 168 7.62 -7.58 -12.02
CA VAL A 168 9.07 -7.43 -12.14
C VAL A 168 9.60 -7.50 -10.72
N HIS A 169 10.07 -8.66 -10.29
CA HIS A 169 10.93 -8.77 -9.13
C HIS A 169 12.27 -8.09 -9.45
N LEU A 170 12.32 -6.78 -9.27
CA LEU A 170 13.57 -6.04 -9.31
C LEU A 170 14.38 -6.43 -8.08
N ARG A 171 15.34 -7.34 -8.24
CA ARG A 171 16.41 -7.54 -7.27
C ARG A 171 17.35 -6.33 -7.37
N ILE A 172 17.06 -5.28 -6.60
CA ILE A 172 17.97 -4.14 -6.44
C ILE A 172 19.02 -4.58 -5.38
N PRO A 173 20.31 -4.50 -5.69
CA PRO A 173 21.36 -4.75 -4.70
C PRO A 173 21.22 -3.73 -3.56
N LEU A 174 21.01 -4.20 -2.37
CA LEU A 174 20.95 -3.36 -1.16
C LEU A 174 22.39 -3.04 -0.74
N THR A 175 22.87 -1.86 -1.13
CA THR A 175 24.08 -1.27 -0.55
C THR A 175 23.71 -0.54 0.74
N ASP A 176 24.60 -0.56 1.72
CA ASP A 176 24.42 0.02 3.06
C ASP A 176 23.93 1.48 3.01
N ARG A 177 22.89 1.77 3.80
CA ARG A 177 22.36 3.13 3.95
C ARG A 177 23.06 3.88 5.07
N PRO A 178 23.33 5.19 4.89
CA PRO A 178 23.55 6.07 6.04
C PRO A 178 22.24 6.23 6.82
N ASN A 179 22.34 6.27 8.16
CA ASN A 179 21.23 6.50 9.07
C ASN A 179 20.47 7.78 8.72
N LEU A 180 19.25 7.65 8.20
CA LEU A 180 18.34 8.77 8.05
C LEU A 180 17.70 9.06 9.41
N THR A 181 18.04 10.18 10.04
CA THR A 181 17.34 10.70 11.21
C THR A 181 15.89 11.04 10.82
N PRO A 182 14.89 10.60 11.59
CA PRO A 182 13.49 10.95 11.31
C PRO A 182 13.28 12.46 11.34
N LEU A 183 12.56 12.98 10.34
CA LEU A 183 12.14 14.39 10.34
C LEU A 183 11.17 14.68 11.50
N PRO A 184 11.17 15.88 12.09
CA PRO A 184 10.25 16.27 13.15
C PRO A 184 8.80 16.15 12.70
N ILE A 185 7.99 15.53 13.56
CA ILE A 185 6.58 15.19 13.28
C ILE A 185 5.72 16.41 13.62
N ASP A 186 5.15 17.06 12.61
CA ASP A 186 4.05 18.01 12.81
C ASP A 186 2.73 17.25 13.01
N ARG A 187 2.20 17.27 14.25
CA ARG A 187 1.01 16.51 14.68
C ARG A 187 -0.32 17.07 14.20
N HIS A 188 -0.32 18.15 13.42
CA HIS A 188 -1.54 18.92 13.12
C HIS A 188 -2.18 18.67 11.75
N GLN A 189 -1.63 17.80 10.89
CA GLN A 189 -2.08 17.72 9.50
C GLN A 189 -3.31 16.84 9.22
N CYS A 190 -3.76 16.01 10.16
CA CYS A 190 -5.02 15.27 10.02
C CYS A 190 -6.02 15.70 11.10
N GLY A 191 -6.38 16.98 11.12
CA GLY A 191 -7.41 17.51 12.01
C GLY A 191 -8.76 16.88 11.67
N ALA A 192 -9.34 16.14 12.62
CA ALA A 192 -10.73 15.75 12.57
C ALA A 192 -11.59 17.01 12.46
N THR A 193 -12.18 17.27 11.29
CA THR A 193 -13.28 18.23 11.18
C THR A 193 -14.46 17.60 11.91
N GLY A 194 -14.63 18.02 13.18
CA GLY A 194 -15.85 17.74 13.94
C GLY A 194 -17.04 18.23 13.14
N ARG A 195 -18.01 17.36 12.93
CA ARG A 195 -19.36 17.76 12.52
C ARG A 195 -20.12 18.20 13.77
N PRO A 196 -20.95 19.24 13.64
CA PRO A 196 -21.93 19.57 14.67
C PRO A 196 -22.99 18.50 14.83
#